data_b17a3f4424a33f7579605c8fd9aef9fd
#
_entry.id   b17a3f4424a33f7579605c8fd9aef9fd
#
_cell.length_a   1.000
_cell.length_b   1.000
_cell.length_c   1.000
_cell.angle_alpha   90.00
_cell.angle_beta   90.00
_cell.angle_gamma   90.00
#
_symmetry.space_group_name_H-M   'P 1'
#
loop_
_entity.id
_entity.type
_entity.pdbx_description
1 polymer ?
#
loop_
_entity_poly.entity_id
_entity_poly.type
_entity_poly.pdbx_seq_one_letter_code
_entity_poly.pdbx_strand_id
1 'polypeptide(L)'
;VVATLPHFSLSFTLKILTKPDIMEPTTKKAHPKGLWVLFGTEMWERFNFYGMRTILTLFIVNALMMSKEQSSLIYGGFLGLCYLTPMLGGFIADRFLGNRYCIMLGGLLMAIGQITLFFSATVFHSDLEFAKTLLYIALGVIILGNGFFKPNISSMVGSLYPKDEKNKLDSAFTIFYMGINIGAFLGQLICPIIGDVVVDGVRDVSAFKWGYLAASIAMLIGTTLFFFLKDKYVVNPQGRPIGGLPSKNLASDYEEGEAQKAHFSATALTIAVIAFAGLGLLFHYSFGQNVIYSIIYASGLTLAGLIISDGSITKVERERILVIYIVSFFIIFFWAAFEQAGSSLTFIADNQTNRNFFGWQMPPSMVQIFNGLFVIMFAIPFSRLWDKLRAKGKEPISPAKQALGLALIAFSYFIIAHNVKDLGNSGLL
;
A
#
# COMPACT_ATOMS: atom_id res chain seq x y z
N VAL A 1 1.39 -6.01 2.69
CA VAL A 1 2.82 -6.31 2.58
C VAL A 1 3.03 -7.74 3.02
N VAL A 2 2.86 -8.70 2.11
CA VAL A 2 3.35 -10.06 2.30
C VAL A 2 4.74 -10.07 1.69
N ALA A 3 5.76 -9.80 2.52
CA ALA A 3 7.13 -10.07 2.15
C ALA A 3 7.32 -11.59 2.24
N THR A 4 7.57 -12.23 1.11
CA THR A 4 8.03 -13.61 1.03
C THR A 4 9.34 -13.74 1.81
N LEU A 5 9.32 -14.53 2.87
CA LEU A 5 10.52 -14.91 3.62
C LEU A 5 11.30 -15.95 2.80
N PRO A 6 12.61 -15.82 2.65
CA PRO A 6 13.42 -16.83 1.99
C PRO A 6 13.54 -18.09 2.85
N HIS A 7 13.53 -19.25 2.20
CA HIS A 7 13.78 -20.55 2.79
C HIS A 7 15.15 -20.61 3.46
N PHE A 8 15.20 -20.77 4.77
CA PHE A 8 16.39 -21.19 5.50
C PHE A 8 16.34 -22.71 5.65
N SER A 9 17.06 -23.41 4.80
CA SER A 9 17.42 -24.81 5.00
C SER A 9 18.66 -24.86 5.87
N LEU A 10 18.52 -25.41 7.09
CA LEU A 10 19.67 -25.81 7.91
C LEU A 10 20.17 -27.16 7.39
N SER A 11 21.29 -27.14 6.68
CA SER A 11 22.18 -28.30 6.60
C SER A 11 23.59 -27.81 6.90
N PHE A 12 23.93 -27.88 8.19
CA PHE A 12 25.30 -27.72 8.67
C PHE A 12 25.99 -29.06 8.50
N THR A 13 26.79 -29.20 7.47
CA THR A 13 27.78 -30.30 7.39
C THR A 13 29.14 -29.66 7.20
N LEU A 14 29.99 -29.84 8.21
CA LEU A 14 31.40 -29.50 8.19
C LEU A 14 32.08 -30.07 6.94
N LYS A 15 32.71 -29.21 6.13
CA LYS A 15 33.84 -29.59 5.31
C LYS A 15 34.97 -28.59 5.54
N ILE A 16 35.94 -29.09 6.28
CA ILE A 16 37.24 -28.46 6.57
C ILE A 16 38.11 -28.64 5.33
N LEU A 17 38.72 -27.53 4.90
CA LEU A 17 39.96 -27.40 4.15
C LEU A 17 40.05 -28.07 2.75
N THR A 18 39.71 -27.32 1.72
CA THR A 18 40.46 -27.38 0.44
C THR A 18 40.51 -25.98 -0.17
N LYS A 19 41.71 -25.56 -0.54
CA LYS A 19 42.20 -24.40 -1.34
C LYS A 19 41.22 -23.23 -1.58
N PRO A 20 41.71 -21.99 -1.47
CA PRO A 20 40.94 -20.84 -1.93
C PRO A 20 40.74 -20.93 -3.46
N ASP A 21 39.56 -21.31 -3.88
CA ASP A 21 39.14 -21.04 -5.25
C ASP A 21 39.21 -19.53 -5.42
N ILE A 22 40.07 -19.10 -6.33
CA ILE A 22 40.13 -17.72 -6.81
C ILE A 22 38.75 -17.45 -7.39
N MET A 23 37.90 -16.75 -6.60
CA MET A 23 36.65 -16.20 -7.11
C MET A 23 37.03 -15.31 -8.29
N GLU A 24 36.74 -15.74 -9.51
CA GLU A 24 36.70 -14.83 -10.65
C GLU A 24 35.83 -13.65 -10.25
N PRO A 25 36.24 -12.40 -10.53
CA PRO A 25 35.42 -11.24 -10.24
C PRO A 25 34.13 -11.39 -11.03
N THR A 26 33.05 -11.82 -10.36
CA THR A 26 31.71 -11.79 -10.92
C THR A 26 31.44 -10.34 -11.31
N THR A 27 31.56 -10.03 -12.60
CA THR A 27 31.10 -8.75 -13.13
C THR A 27 29.68 -8.56 -12.65
N LYS A 28 29.49 -7.61 -11.73
CA LYS A 28 28.16 -7.27 -11.21
C LYS A 28 27.33 -6.80 -12.40
N LYS A 29 26.65 -7.73 -13.07
CA LYS A 29 25.72 -7.35 -14.14
C LYS A 29 24.74 -6.34 -13.54
N ALA A 30 24.62 -5.18 -14.16
CA ALA A 30 23.70 -4.12 -13.74
C ALA A 30 22.25 -4.64 -13.76
N HIS A 31 21.39 -4.03 -12.95
CA HIS A 31 19.96 -4.31 -12.99
C HIS A 31 19.38 -3.99 -14.38
N PRO A 32 18.37 -4.76 -14.85
CA PRO A 32 17.74 -4.49 -16.14
C PRO A 32 17.09 -3.10 -16.15
N LYS A 33 17.17 -2.42 -17.31
CA LYS A 33 16.60 -1.07 -17.48
C LYS A 33 15.09 -1.02 -17.18
N GLY A 34 14.37 -2.14 -17.35
CA GLY A 34 12.97 -2.27 -16.99
C GLY A 34 12.69 -2.01 -15.51
N LEU A 35 13.62 -2.33 -14.62
CA LEU A 35 13.48 -2.01 -13.18
C LEU A 35 13.30 -0.50 -12.94
N TRP A 36 14.06 0.33 -13.66
CA TRP A 36 13.95 1.79 -13.51
C TRP A 36 12.66 2.36 -14.10
N VAL A 37 12.11 1.71 -15.13
CA VAL A 37 10.78 2.05 -15.66
C VAL A 37 9.70 1.73 -14.60
N LEU A 38 9.73 0.53 -14.03
CA LEU A 38 8.79 0.15 -12.97
C LEU A 38 8.96 0.99 -11.71
N PHE A 39 10.20 1.29 -11.31
CA PHE A 39 10.52 2.21 -10.21
C PHE A 39 9.88 3.59 -10.41
N GLY A 40 10.10 4.21 -11.57
CA GLY A 40 9.55 5.54 -11.87
C GLY A 40 8.03 5.52 -11.94
N THR A 41 7.45 4.49 -12.53
CA THR A 41 5.99 4.32 -12.62
C THR A 41 5.36 4.19 -11.23
N GLU A 42 5.93 3.33 -10.37
CA GLU A 42 5.48 3.17 -8.98
C GLU A 42 5.67 4.44 -8.16
N MET A 43 6.82 5.12 -8.30
CA MET A 43 7.11 6.36 -7.60
C MET A 43 6.02 7.42 -7.85
N TRP A 44 5.62 7.61 -9.10
CA TRP A 44 4.57 8.57 -9.47
C TRP A 44 3.19 8.14 -8.99
N GLU A 45 2.89 6.84 -9.01
CA GLU A 45 1.65 6.31 -8.44
C GLU A 45 1.61 6.51 -6.93
N ARG A 46 2.71 6.28 -6.22
CA ARG A 46 2.78 6.53 -4.77
C ARG A 46 2.63 8.02 -4.44
N PHE A 47 3.23 8.91 -5.25
CA PHE A 47 2.96 10.33 -5.14
C PHE A 47 1.46 10.63 -5.22
N ASN A 48 0.80 10.11 -6.25
CA ASN A 48 -0.64 10.23 -6.46
C ASN A 48 -1.44 9.78 -5.24
N PHE A 49 -1.24 8.54 -4.81
CA PHE A 49 -2.03 7.90 -3.76
C PHE A 49 -1.84 8.58 -2.40
N TYR A 50 -0.58 8.76 -1.97
CA TYR A 50 -0.29 9.35 -0.67
C TYR A 50 -0.55 10.86 -0.64
N GLY A 51 -0.30 11.56 -1.73
CA GLY A 51 -0.60 13.00 -1.85
C GLY A 51 -2.10 13.29 -1.71
N MET A 52 -2.93 12.59 -2.46
CA MET A 52 -4.39 12.69 -2.35
C MET A 52 -4.88 12.34 -0.94
N ARG A 53 -4.46 11.17 -0.44
CA ARG A 53 -4.89 10.63 0.85
C ARG A 53 -4.61 11.60 2.00
N THR A 54 -3.51 12.34 1.93
CA THR A 54 -3.07 13.27 2.97
C THR A 54 -4.06 14.42 3.20
N ILE A 55 -4.67 14.94 2.13
CA ILE A 55 -5.60 16.08 2.19
C ILE A 55 -7.09 15.64 2.22
N LEU A 56 -7.39 14.36 1.99
CA LEU A 56 -8.75 13.87 1.77
C LEU A 56 -9.70 14.13 2.94
N THR A 57 -9.29 13.80 4.18
CA THR A 57 -10.16 13.94 5.35
C THR A 57 -10.48 15.40 5.66
N LEU A 58 -9.51 16.29 5.48
CA LEU A 58 -9.73 17.73 5.68
C LEU A 58 -10.59 18.34 4.58
N PHE A 59 -10.46 17.88 3.33
CA PHE A 59 -11.36 18.25 2.25
C PHE A 59 -12.81 17.85 2.56
N ILE A 60 -13.04 16.61 2.99
CA ILE A 60 -14.38 16.11 3.31
C ILE A 60 -15.03 16.94 4.42
N VAL A 61 -14.28 17.29 5.46
CA VAL A 61 -14.81 18.06 6.60
C VAL A 61 -14.99 19.53 6.25
N ASN A 62 -13.97 20.17 5.66
CA ASN A 62 -13.95 21.63 5.52
C ASN A 62 -14.63 22.14 4.25
N ALA A 63 -14.56 21.38 3.13
CA ALA A 63 -15.18 21.78 1.87
C ALA A 63 -16.55 21.13 1.67
N LEU A 64 -16.68 19.84 1.95
CA LEU A 64 -17.96 19.13 1.77
C LEU A 64 -18.86 19.16 3.00
N MET A 65 -18.43 19.84 4.08
CA MET A 65 -19.20 20.07 5.31
C MET A 65 -19.74 18.80 5.98
N MET A 66 -19.01 17.69 5.81
CA MET A 66 -19.34 16.42 6.45
C MET A 66 -18.75 16.34 7.86
N SER A 67 -19.32 15.53 8.74
CA SER A 67 -18.78 15.36 10.09
C SER A 67 -17.42 14.65 10.08
N LYS A 68 -16.62 14.85 11.13
CA LYS A 68 -15.33 14.16 11.31
C LYS A 68 -15.51 12.64 11.34
N GLU A 69 -16.62 12.17 11.92
CA GLU A 69 -17.00 10.77 11.96
C GLU A 69 -17.26 10.23 10.55
N GLN A 70 -18.10 10.90 9.75
CA GLN A 70 -18.36 10.52 8.37
C GLN A 70 -17.09 10.51 7.53
N SER A 71 -16.24 11.53 7.69
CA SER A 71 -14.96 11.63 7.01
C SER A 71 -14.04 10.44 7.34
N SER A 72 -13.96 10.06 8.63
CA SER A 72 -13.16 8.91 9.07
C SER A 72 -13.71 7.59 8.54
N LEU A 73 -15.04 7.42 8.50
CA LEU A 73 -15.68 6.24 7.91
C LEU A 73 -15.42 6.13 6.42
N ILE A 74 -15.54 7.23 5.67
CA ILE A 74 -15.24 7.26 4.23
C ILE A 74 -13.77 6.92 4.00
N TYR A 75 -12.86 7.54 4.74
CA TYR A 75 -11.42 7.30 4.64
C TYR A 75 -11.06 5.83 4.93
N GLY A 76 -11.56 5.26 6.02
CA GLY A 76 -11.32 3.86 6.38
C GLY A 76 -11.91 2.88 5.37
N GLY A 77 -13.13 3.13 4.90
CA GLY A 77 -13.78 2.32 3.86
C GLY A 77 -13.02 2.37 2.53
N PHE A 78 -12.58 3.56 2.13
CA PHE A 78 -11.72 3.75 0.95
C PHE A 78 -10.44 2.92 1.06
N LEU A 79 -9.71 3.01 2.18
CA LEU A 79 -8.48 2.23 2.38
C LEU A 79 -8.76 0.73 2.38
N GLY A 80 -9.77 0.27 3.10
CA GLY A 80 -10.14 -1.14 3.16
C GLY A 80 -10.41 -1.73 1.77
N LEU A 81 -11.15 -1.00 0.94
CA LEU A 81 -11.42 -1.41 -0.44
C LEU A 81 -10.17 -1.36 -1.33
N CYS A 82 -9.26 -0.38 -1.15
CA CYS A 82 -7.98 -0.34 -1.84
C CYS A 82 -7.05 -1.53 -1.50
N TYR A 83 -7.22 -2.16 -0.33
CA TYR A 83 -6.50 -3.39 0.01
C TYR A 83 -7.22 -4.67 -0.44
N LEU A 84 -8.52 -4.62 -0.65
CA LEU A 84 -9.31 -5.76 -1.12
C LEU A 84 -9.26 -5.93 -2.65
N THR A 85 -9.40 -4.85 -3.40
CA THR A 85 -9.49 -4.87 -4.88
C THR A 85 -8.24 -5.41 -5.61
N PRO A 86 -7.00 -5.35 -5.08
CA PRO A 86 -5.84 -5.98 -5.69
C PRO A 86 -5.98 -7.48 -5.96
N MET A 87 -6.77 -8.19 -5.17
CA MET A 87 -7.05 -9.60 -5.42
C MET A 87 -7.83 -9.82 -6.74
N LEU A 88 -8.81 -8.95 -7.00
CA LEU A 88 -9.57 -8.98 -8.24
C LEU A 88 -8.71 -8.54 -9.42
N GLY A 89 -7.90 -7.49 -9.24
CA GLY A 89 -7.02 -6.98 -10.29
C GLY A 89 -5.93 -7.97 -10.70
N GLY A 90 -5.32 -8.68 -9.74
CA GLY A 90 -4.38 -9.76 -10.01
C GLY A 90 -5.05 -10.92 -10.75
N PHE A 91 -6.22 -11.37 -10.28
CA PHE A 91 -6.98 -12.43 -10.95
C PHE A 91 -7.34 -12.08 -12.41
N ILE A 92 -7.77 -10.82 -12.66
CA ILE A 92 -8.11 -10.36 -14.01
C ILE A 92 -6.84 -10.30 -14.89
N ALA A 93 -5.72 -9.85 -14.32
CA ALA A 93 -4.46 -9.82 -15.05
C ALA A 93 -4.00 -11.21 -15.47
N ASP A 94 -4.02 -12.16 -14.54
CA ASP A 94 -3.53 -13.52 -14.78
C ASP A 94 -4.39 -14.31 -15.78
N ARG A 95 -5.69 -14.00 -15.84
CA ARG A 95 -6.64 -14.76 -16.66
C ARG A 95 -7.00 -14.10 -17.98
N PHE A 96 -7.05 -12.77 -18.05
CA PHE A 96 -7.71 -12.06 -19.14
C PHE A 96 -6.86 -10.98 -19.81
N LEU A 97 -6.28 -10.05 -19.04
CA LEU A 97 -5.68 -8.84 -19.60
C LEU A 97 -4.15 -8.84 -19.63
N GLY A 98 -3.50 -9.57 -18.71
CA GLY A 98 -2.06 -9.45 -18.49
C GLY A 98 -1.68 -8.19 -17.70
N ASN A 99 -0.51 -8.26 -17.05
CA ASN A 99 -0.05 -7.23 -16.11
C ASN A 99 0.12 -5.86 -16.76
N ARG A 100 0.62 -5.80 -18.01
CA ARG A 100 0.84 -4.53 -18.73
C ARG A 100 -0.42 -3.72 -18.91
N TYR A 101 -1.48 -4.37 -19.39
CA TYR A 101 -2.74 -3.70 -19.64
C TYR A 101 -3.43 -3.30 -18.34
N CYS A 102 -3.32 -4.15 -17.30
CA CYS A 102 -3.84 -3.83 -15.98
C CYS A 102 -3.13 -2.63 -15.36
N ILE A 103 -1.80 -2.50 -15.49
CA ILE A 103 -1.06 -1.32 -15.02
C ILE A 103 -1.51 -0.05 -15.75
N MET A 104 -1.65 -0.10 -17.08
CA MET A 104 -2.09 1.07 -17.85
C MET A 104 -3.54 1.46 -17.53
N LEU A 105 -4.44 0.47 -17.48
CA LEU A 105 -5.85 0.71 -17.13
C LEU A 105 -5.98 1.27 -15.71
N GLY A 106 -5.26 0.65 -14.76
CA GLY A 106 -5.25 1.10 -13.37
C GLY A 106 -4.73 2.52 -13.23
N GLY A 107 -3.62 2.85 -13.89
CA GLY A 107 -3.07 4.19 -13.91
C GLY A 107 -4.02 5.23 -14.50
N LEU A 108 -4.66 4.92 -15.61
CA LEU A 108 -5.65 5.81 -16.23
C LEU A 108 -6.86 6.02 -15.32
N LEU A 109 -7.41 4.96 -14.74
CA LEU A 109 -8.54 5.05 -13.80
C LEU A 109 -8.18 5.92 -12.59
N MET A 110 -6.99 5.73 -12.00
CA MET A 110 -6.56 6.55 -10.87
C MET A 110 -6.42 8.03 -11.27
N ALA A 111 -5.88 8.33 -12.44
CA ALA A 111 -5.80 9.70 -12.95
C ALA A 111 -7.19 10.33 -13.14
N ILE A 112 -8.13 9.59 -13.74
CA ILE A 112 -9.53 10.03 -13.90
C ILE A 112 -10.17 10.27 -12.52
N GLY A 113 -9.97 9.38 -11.57
CA GLY A 113 -10.49 9.56 -10.21
C GLY A 113 -9.97 10.83 -9.54
N GLN A 114 -8.69 11.16 -9.71
CA GLN A 114 -8.12 12.42 -9.20
C GLN A 114 -8.67 13.66 -9.90
N ILE A 115 -8.89 13.59 -11.22
CA ILE A 115 -9.57 14.66 -11.97
C ILE A 115 -11.00 14.83 -11.45
N THR A 116 -11.69 13.74 -11.15
CA THR A 116 -13.04 13.80 -10.57
C THR A 116 -13.02 14.45 -9.17
N LEU A 117 -12.00 14.17 -8.34
CA LEU A 117 -11.80 14.89 -7.06
C LEU A 117 -11.49 16.38 -7.28
N PHE A 118 -10.70 16.72 -8.28
CA PHE A 118 -10.48 18.13 -8.66
C PHE A 118 -11.79 18.83 -8.98
N PHE A 119 -12.69 18.20 -9.75
CA PHE A 119 -14.00 18.76 -10.03
C PHE A 119 -14.88 18.83 -8.78
N SER A 120 -14.91 17.80 -7.93
CA SER A 120 -15.59 17.83 -6.63
C SER A 120 -15.14 19.05 -5.80
N ALA A 121 -13.82 19.28 -5.74
CA ALA A 121 -13.21 20.40 -5.03
C ALA A 121 -13.32 21.75 -5.79
N THR A 122 -13.96 21.78 -6.93
CA THR A 122 -14.24 23.02 -7.68
C THR A 122 -15.69 23.42 -7.57
N VAL A 123 -16.61 22.46 -7.63
CA VAL A 123 -18.06 22.74 -7.72
C VAL A 123 -18.76 22.84 -6.36
N PHE A 124 -18.11 22.51 -5.23
CA PHE A 124 -18.75 22.46 -3.91
C PHE A 124 -19.38 23.80 -3.46
N HIS A 125 -18.89 24.93 -3.95
CA HIS A 125 -19.50 26.24 -3.69
C HIS A 125 -20.84 26.45 -4.40
N SER A 126 -21.02 25.84 -5.56
CA SER A 126 -22.25 26.00 -6.37
C SER A 126 -23.26 24.87 -6.11
N ASP A 127 -22.79 23.65 -5.93
CA ASP A 127 -23.63 22.49 -5.68
C ASP A 127 -22.90 21.49 -4.77
N LEU A 128 -23.21 21.54 -3.47
CA LEU A 128 -22.58 20.72 -2.46
C LEU A 128 -22.93 19.24 -2.60
N GLU A 129 -24.17 18.92 -2.97
CA GLU A 129 -24.61 17.51 -3.11
C GLU A 129 -24.00 16.85 -4.36
N PHE A 130 -23.88 17.62 -5.44
CA PHE A 130 -23.16 17.14 -6.61
C PHE A 130 -21.67 16.94 -6.32
N ALA A 131 -21.04 17.83 -5.54
CA ALA A 131 -19.65 17.67 -5.11
C ALA A 131 -19.45 16.40 -4.27
N LYS A 132 -20.35 16.08 -3.35
CA LYS A 132 -20.34 14.82 -2.57
C LYS A 132 -20.50 13.59 -3.49
N THR A 133 -21.38 13.67 -4.46
CA THR A 133 -21.56 12.61 -5.46
C THR A 133 -20.28 12.36 -6.23
N LEU A 134 -19.61 13.43 -6.69
CA LEU A 134 -18.31 13.33 -7.38
C LEU A 134 -17.23 12.74 -6.46
N LEU A 135 -17.22 13.06 -5.15
CA LEU A 135 -16.32 12.41 -4.19
C LEU A 135 -16.46 10.89 -4.20
N TYR A 136 -17.69 10.37 -4.07
CA TYR A 136 -17.93 8.92 -4.03
C TYR A 136 -17.56 8.24 -5.34
N ILE A 137 -17.91 8.85 -6.49
CA ILE A 137 -17.52 8.35 -7.82
C ILE A 137 -15.99 8.29 -7.93
N ALA A 138 -15.32 9.37 -7.56
CA ALA A 138 -13.87 9.48 -7.63
C ALA A 138 -13.17 8.40 -6.80
N LEU A 139 -13.58 8.24 -5.53
CA LEU A 139 -13.02 7.22 -4.66
C LEU A 139 -13.26 5.81 -5.21
N GLY A 140 -14.44 5.53 -5.76
CA GLY A 140 -14.75 4.26 -6.41
C GLY A 140 -13.84 3.98 -7.61
N VAL A 141 -13.62 4.96 -8.46
CA VAL A 141 -12.73 4.86 -9.62
C VAL A 141 -11.27 4.66 -9.20
N ILE A 142 -10.81 5.37 -8.16
CA ILE A 142 -9.45 5.20 -7.61
C ILE A 142 -9.27 3.80 -7.01
N ILE A 143 -10.25 3.28 -6.27
CA ILE A 143 -10.25 1.93 -5.71
C ILE A 143 -10.06 0.88 -6.81
N LEU A 144 -10.83 0.98 -7.88
CA LEU A 144 -10.72 0.08 -9.03
C LEU A 144 -9.35 0.21 -9.71
N GLY A 145 -8.89 1.45 -9.93
CA GLY A 145 -7.59 1.72 -10.53
C GLY A 145 -6.43 1.15 -9.70
N ASN A 146 -6.44 1.35 -8.39
CA ASN A 146 -5.46 0.78 -7.47
C ASN A 146 -5.46 -0.75 -7.49
N GLY A 147 -6.66 -1.35 -7.55
CA GLY A 147 -6.83 -2.78 -7.67
C GLY A 147 -6.14 -3.37 -8.91
N PHE A 148 -6.27 -2.72 -10.05
CA PHE A 148 -5.59 -3.14 -11.28
C PHE A 148 -4.10 -2.84 -11.28
N PHE A 149 -3.66 -1.75 -10.69
CA PHE A 149 -2.27 -1.30 -10.77
C PHE A 149 -1.35 -2.06 -9.82
N LYS A 150 -1.67 -2.03 -8.53
CA LYS A 150 -0.78 -2.42 -7.43
C LYS A 150 -0.24 -3.86 -7.49
N PRO A 151 -1.06 -4.92 -7.68
CA PRO A 151 -0.56 -6.29 -7.73
C PRO A 151 0.33 -6.52 -8.95
N ASN A 152 -0.02 -5.91 -10.06
CA ASN A 152 0.55 -6.19 -11.37
C ASN A 152 1.93 -5.55 -11.56
N ILE A 153 2.15 -4.35 -11.05
CA ILE A 153 3.48 -3.72 -11.15
C ILE A 153 4.51 -4.43 -10.28
N SER A 154 4.12 -4.87 -9.07
CA SER A 154 5.01 -5.63 -8.19
C SER A 154 5.35 -7.02 -8.78
N SER A 155 4.38 -7.71 -9.38
CA SER A 155 4.60 -8.98 -10.08
C SER A 155 5.58 -8.82 -11.23
N MET A 156 5.48 -7.73 -12.01
CA MET A 156 6.39 -7.47 -13.12
C MET A 156 7.85 -7.26 -12.70
N VAL A 157 8.12 -6.73 -11.49
CA VAL A 157 9.49 -6.65 -10.95
C VAL A 157 10.10 -8.04 -10.84
N GLY A 158 9.35 -9.01 -10.30
CA GLY A 158 9.79 -10.41 -10.21
C GLY A 158 10.06 -11.04 -11.59
N SER A 159 9.23 -10.72 -12.58
CA SER A 159 9.30 -11.26 -13.92
C SER A 159 10.48 -10.72 -14.77
N LEU A 160 11.12 -9.63 -14.34
CA LEU A 160 12.32 -9.09 -14.99
C LEU A 160 13.56 -9.98 -14.80
N TYR A 161 13.56 -10.87 -13.82
CA TYR A 161 14.73 -11.66 -13.43
C TYR A 161 14.53 -13.14 -13.75
N PRO A 162 15.41 -13.72 -14.60
CA PRO A 162 15.39 -15.16 -14.88
C PRO A 162 15.81 -15.98 -13.65
N LYS A 163 15.59 -17.31 -13.71
CA LYS A 163 15.83 -18.24 -12.59
C LYS A 163 17.24 -18.16 -12.00
N ASP A 164 18.24 -18.02 -12.85
CA ASP A 164 19.66 -17.94 -12.50
C ASP A 164 20.07 -16.58 -11.89
N GLU A 165 19.26 -15.54 -12.06
CA GLU A 165 19.51 -14.19 -11.50
C GLU A 165 18.59 -13.85 -10.32
N LYS A 166 17.85 -14.80 -9.75
CA LYS A 166 16.95 -14.57 -8.60
C LYS A 166 17.65 -14.07 -7.34
N ASN A 167 18.95 -14.28 -7.20
CA ASN A 167 19.77 -13.70 -6.13
C ASN A 167 19.80 -12.16 -6.14
N LYS A 168 19.41 -11.52 -7.25
CA LYS A 168 19.30 -10.07 -7.37
C LYS A 168 17.93 -9.51 -6.99
N LEU A 169 16.91 -10.36 -6.79
CA LEU A 169 15.55 -9.92 -6.50
C LEU A 169 15.46 -9.09 -5.22
N ASP A 170 16.18 -9.46 -4.17
CA ASP A 170 16.16 -8.71 -2.91
C ASP A 170 16.64 -7.26 -3.11
N SER A 171 17.71 -7.07 -3.88
CA SER A 171 18.19 -5.72 -4.19
C SER A 171 17.27 -4.98 -5.17
N ALA A 172 16.64 -5.70 -6.11
CA ALA A 172 15.66 -5.11 -7.02
C ALA A 172 14.42 -4.61 -6.28
N PHE A 173 13.88 -5.41 -5.37
CA PHE A 173 12.76 -4.98 -4.52
C PHE A 173 13.16 -3.86 -3.56
N THR A 174 14.41 -3.82 -3.09
CA THR A 174 14.92 -2.70 -2.28
C THR A 174 14.90 -1.40 -3.09
N ILE A 175 15.37 -1.42 -4.35
CA ILE A 175 15.32 -0.27 -5.26
C ILE A 175 13.86 0.12 -5.53
N PHE A 176 13.01 -0.84 -5.85
CA PHE A 176 11.59 -0.60 -6.10
C PHE A 176 10.89 0.02 -4.89
N TYR A 177 11.17 -0.49 -3.69
CA TYR A 177 10.66 0.04 -2.43
C TYR A 177 11.15 1.45 -2.12
N MET A 178 12.38 1.79 -2.51
CA MET A 178 12.89 3.16 -2.45
C MET A 178 12.03 4.11 -3.30
N GLY A 179 11.59 3.68 -4.50
CA GLY A 179 10.66 4.45 -5.34
C GLY A 179 9.33 4.70 -4.63
N ILE A 180 8.77 3.69 -3.96
CA ILE A 180 7.55 3.82 -3.14
C ILE A 180 7.72 4.94 -2.10
N ASN A 181 8.82 4.93 -1.35
CA ASN A 181 9.05 5.91 -0.27
C ASN A 181 9.33 7.32 -0.80
N ILE A 182 10.07 7.46 -1.89
CA ILE A 182 10.30 8.76 -2.53
C ILE A 182 8.97 9.34 -3.02
N GLY A 183 8.15 8.56 -3.72
CA GLY A 183 6.84 9.00 -4.19
C GLY A 183 5.91 9.40 -3.04
N ALA A 184 5.83 8.57 -2.00
CA ALA A 184 5.05 8.85 -0.80
C ALA A 184 5.49 10.15 -0.12
N PHE A 185 6.79 10.33 0.08
CA PHE A 185 7.36 11.55 0.68
C PHE A 185 7.03 12.80 -0.15
N LEU A 186 7.27 12.76 -1.45
CA LEU A 186 7.00 13.90 -2.35
C LEU A 186 5.50 14.22 -2.42
N GLY A 187 4.63 13.21 -2.45
CA GLY A 187 3.19 13.41 -2.45
C GLY A 187 2.69 14.05 -1.16
N GLN A 188 3.14 13.55 0.00
CA GLN A 188 2.80 14.09 1.31
C GLN A 188 3.43 15.47 1.57
N LEU A 189 4.46 15.86 0.84
CA LEU A 189 5.05 17.19 0.89
C LEU A 189 4.30 18.16 -0.02
N ILE A 190 4.18 17.86 -1.30
CA ILE A 190 3.73 18.81 -2.32
C ILE A 190 2.21 19.02 -2.26
N CYS A 191 1.42 17.94 -2.19
CA CYS A 191 -0.05 18.07 -2.22
C CYS A 191 -0.60 18.91 -1.05
N PRO A 192 -0.13 18.76 0.21
CA PRO A 192 -0.53 19.65 1.29
C PRO A 192 -0.11 21.11 1.10
N ILE A 193 1.12 21.36 0.63
CA ILE A 193 1.61 22.75 0.43
C ILE A 193 0.71 23.53 -0.53
N ILE A 194 0.23 22.87 -1.59
CA ILE A 194 -0.59 23.55 -2.62
C ILE A 194 -2.09 23.35 -2.42
N GLY A 195 -2.51 22.33 -1.66
CA GLY A 195 -3.91 21.95 -1.51
C GLY A 195 -4.51 22.23 -0.13
N ASP A 196 -3.71 22.30 0.94
CA ASP A 196 -4.18 22.57 2.30
C ASP A 196 -3.60 23.92 2.79
N VAL A 197 -3.98 24.97 2.09
CA VAL A 197 -3.44 26.33 2.30
C VAL A 197 -4.18 27.01 3.46
N VAL A 198 -3.43 27.53 4.42
CA VAL A 198 -3.94 28.33 5.53
C VAL A 198 -3.26 29.70 5.51
N VAL A 199 -4.04 30.77 5.36
CA VAL A 199 -3.57 32.17 5.36
C VAL A 199 -4.23 32.89 6.52
N ASP A 200 -3.43 33.53 7.36
CA ASP A 200 -3.90 34.27 8.55
C ASP A 200 -4.86 33.46 9.45
N GLY A 201 -4.59 32.17 9.60
CA GLY A 201 -5.41 31.27 10.40
C GLY A 201 -6.70 30.78 9.72
N VAL A 202 -6.99 31.25 8.50
CA VAL A 202 -8.16 30.82 7.71
C VAL A 202 -7.73 29.88 6.59
N ARG A 203 -8.40 28.73 6.50
CA ARG A 203 -8.14 27.75 5.44
C ARG A 203 -8.80 28.21 4.13
N ASP A 204 -8.03 28.25 3.06
CA ASP A 204 -8.58 28.35 1.70
C ASP A 204 -9.07 26.96 1.24
N VAL A 205 -10.35 26.68 1.45
CA VAL A 205 -10.96 25.41 1.04
C VAL A 205 -10.97 25.20 -0.48
N SER A 206 -10.84 26.27 -1.27
CA SER A 206 -10.75 26.20 -2.72
C SER A 206 -9.39 25.69 -3.20
N ALA A 207 -8.38 25.73 -2.34
CA ALA A 207 -7.04 25.25 -2.67
C ALA A 207 -6.96 23.72 -2.81
N PHE A 208 -7.83 22.96 -2.14
CA PHE A 208 -7.82 21.48 -2.21
C PHE A 208 -7.80 20.94 -3.64
N LYS A 209 -8.46 21.62 -4.58
CA LYS A 209 -8.46 21.21 -5.99
C LYS A 209 -7.05 21.12 -6.57
N TRP A 210 -6.13 21.99 -6.19
CA TRP A 210 -4.76 21.98 -6.71
C TRP A 210 -3.96 20.77 -6.22
N GLY A 211 -4.18 20.34 -4.99
CA GLY A 211 -3.59 19.10 -4.48
C GLY A 211 -4.04 17.87 -5.27
N TYR A 212 -5.34 17.76 -5.59
CA TYR A 212 -5.87 16.69 -6.43
C TYR A 212 -5.38 16.76 -7.88
N LEU A 213 -5.27 17.99 -8.44
CA LEU A 213 -4.72 18.17 -9.77
C LEU A 213 -3.25 17.72 -9.84
N ALA A 214 -2.43 18.06 -8.85
CA ALA A 214 -1.04 17.61 -8.78
C ALA A 214 -0.95 16.06 -8.69
N ALA A 215 -1.82 15.45 -7.88
CA ALA A 215 -1.92 13.99 -7.79
C ALA A 215 -2.31 13.36 -9.15
N SER A 216 -3.25 13.97 -9.89
CA SER A 216 -3.63 13.51 -11.22
C SER A 216 -2.48 13.62 -12.22
N ILE A 217 -1.80 14.78 -12.26
CA ILE A 217 -0.66 15.00 -13.16
C ILE A 217 0.44 13.96 -12.87
N ALA A 218 0.75 13.71 -11.61
CA ALA A 218 1.72 12.70 -11.21
C ALA A 218 1.36 11.31 -11.76
N MET A 219 0.09 10.92 -11.64
CA MET A 219 -0.38 9.63 -12.16
C MET A 219 -0.31 9.55 -13.68
N LEU A 220 -0.66 10.64 -14.38
CA LEU A 220 -0.53 10.72 -15.84
C LEU A 220 0.93 10.62 -16.27
N ILE A 221 1.87 11.26 -15.56
CA ILE A 221 3.31 11.15 -15.84
C ILE A 221 3.75 9.68 -15.69
N GLY A 222 3.42 9.02 -14.56
CA GLY A 222 3.77 7.63 -14.31
C GLY A 222 3.20 6.67 -15.35
N THR A 223 1.93 6.85 -15.71
CA THR A 223 1.24 6.00 -16.72
C THR A 223 1.83 6.23 -18.11
N THR A 224 2.11 7.47 -18.49
CA THR A 224 2.72 7.85 -19.76
C THR A 224 4.14 7.30 -19.88
N LEU A 225 4.94 7.44 -18.82
CA LEU A 225 6.29 6.87 -18.73
C LEU A 225 6.25 5.36 -18.99
N PHE A 226 5.34 4.66 -18.31
CA PHE A 226 5.17 3.21 -18.53
C PHE A 226 4.72 2.92 -19.95
N PHE A 227 3.74 3.62 -20.48
CA PHE A 227 3.21 3.41 -21.83
C PHE A 227 4.30 3.46 -22.90
N PHE A 228 5.15 4.48 -22.88
CA PHE A 228 6.17 4.65 -23.92
C PHE A 228 7.42 3.77 -23.72
N LEU A 229 7.76 3.42 -22.48
CA LEU A 229 9.00 2.72 -22.18
C LEU A 229 8.84 1.20 -21.97
N LYS A 230 7.61 0.72 -21.73
CA LYS A 230 7.36 -0.69 -21.42
C LYS A 230 7.84 -1.67 -22.50
N ASP A 231 7.61 -1.33 -23.79
CA ASP A 231 7.92 -2.24 -24.88
C ASP A 231 9.42 -2.32 -25.20
N LYS A 232 10.16 -1.26 -24.84
CA LYS A 232 11.60 -1.17 -25.05
C LYS A 232 12.42 -1.72 -23.89
N TYR A 233 11.97 -1.54 -22.65
CA TYR A 233 12.79 -1.82 -21.47
C TYR A 233 12.20 -2.87 -20.53
N VAL A 234 10.87 -3.04 -20.50
CA VAL A 234 10.23 -4.06 -19.65
C VAL A 234 10.10 -5.35 -20.48
N VAL A 235 11.26 -5.98 -20.68
CA VAL A 235 11.44 -7.14 -21.53
C VAL A 235 12.24 -8.21 -20.80
N ASN A 236 12.10 -9.46 -21.23
CA ASN A 236 12.93 -10.55 -20.74
C ASN A 236 14.37 -10.46 -21.32
N PRO A 237 15.33 -11.30 -20.91
CA PRO A 237 16.70 -11.29 -21.42
C PRO A 237 16.82 -11.50 -22.94
N GLN A 238 15.80 -12.09 -23.56
CA GLN A 238 15.72 -12.31 -25.01
C GLN A 238 15.10 -11.13 -25.77
N GLY A 239 14.80 -10.03 -25.05
CA GLY A 239 14.20 -8.82 -25.64
C GLY A 239 12.69 -8.91 -25.89
N ARG A 240 12.01 -9.94 -25.42
CA ARG A 240 10.56 -10.10 -25.58
C ARG A 240 9.80 -9.37 -24.47
N PRO A 241 8.70 -8.66 -24.80
CA PRO A 241 7.86 -8.00 -23.81
C PRO A 241 7.27 -8.97 -22.80
N ILE A 242 7.42 -8.70 -21.50
CA ILE A 242 6.82 -9.47 -20.38
C ILE A 242 5.47 -8.90 -19.93
N GLY A 243 4.62 -9.72 -19.32
CA GLY A 243 3.33 -9.31 -18.77
C GLY A 243 2.25 -8.96 -19.81
N GLY A 244 2.35 -9.51 -21.03
CA GLY A 244 1.33 -9.37 -22.08
C GLY A 244 0.08 -10.23 -21.82
N LEU A 245 -0.80 -10.33 -22.83
CA LEU A 245 -2.03 -11.14 -22.74
C LEU A 245 -1.70 -12.60 -22.39
N PRO A 246 -2.42 -13.24 -21.44
CA PRO A 246 -2.12 -14.62 -21.02
C PRO A 246 -2.09 -15.64 -22.15
N SER A 247 -2.95 -15.47 -23.16
CA SER A 247 -2.97 -16.33 -24.38
C SER A 247 -1.76 -16.16 -25.28
N LYS A 248 -0.97 -15.10 -25.09
CA LYS A 248 0.24 -14.75 -25.87
C LYS A 248 1.51 -14.77 -25.03
N ASN A 249 1.39 -15.00 -23.73
CA ASN A 249 2.54 -15.17 -22.87
C ASN A 249 3.22 -16.50 -23.24
N LEU A 250 4.49 -16.41 -23.58
CA LEU A 250 5.31 -17.58 -23.82
C LEU A 250 5.70 -18.20 -22.49
N ALA A 251 5.92 -19.50 -22.48
CA ALA A 251 6.35 -20.27 -21.32
C ALA A 251 7.58 -19.70 -20.58
N SER A 252 8.36 -18.84 -21.23
CA SER A 252 9.49 -18.11 -20.64
C SER A 252 9.08 -17.00 -19.65
N ASP A 253 7.82 -16.53 -19.69
CA ASP A 253 7.33 -15.50 -18.77
C ASP A 253 6.78 -16.14 -17.48
N TYR A 254 6.44 -17.43 -17.56
CA TYR A 254 5.98 -18.25 -16.45
C TYR A 254 6.88 -19.47 -16.33
N GLU A 255 7.31 -19.78 -15.13
CA GLU A 255 8.05 -21.01 -14.86
C GLU A 255 7.07 -22.18 -15.02
N GLU A 256 7.15 -22.89 -16.15
CA GLU A 256 6.41 -24.12 -16.34
C GLU A 256 6.75 -25.11 -15.21
N GLY A 257 5.74 -25.49 -14.45
CA GLY A 257 5.81 -26.56 -13.45
C GLY A 257 5.88 -26.14 -11.99
N GLU A 258 5.99 -24.85 -11.62
CA GLU A 258 6.07 -24.43 -10.22
C GLU A 258 4.80 -23.74 -9.67
N ALA A 259 3.89 -23.29 -10.52
CA ALA A 259 2.60 -22.77 -10.06
C ALA A 259 1.66 -23.94 -9.78
N GLN A 260 1.63 -24.44 -8.56
CA GLN A 260 0.54 -25.29 -8.11
C GLN A 260 -0.76 -24.51 -8.25
N LYS A 261 -1.63 -24.99 -9.16
CA LYS A 261 -2.97 -24.42 -9.28
C LYS A 261 -3.74 -24.75 -8.01
N ALA A 262 -4.28 -23.72 -7.35
CA ALA A 262 -5.17 -23.90 -6.21
C ALA A 262 -6.35 -24.82 -6.58
N HIS A 263 -6.61 -25.81 -5.75
CA HIS A 263 -7.68 -26.80 -5.95
C HIS A 263 -8.80 -26.56 -4.92
N PHE A 264 -9.73 -25.69 -5.28
CA PHE A 264 -10.95 -25.49 -4.49
C PHE A 264 -12.05 -26.46 -4.98
N SER A 265 -12.60 -27.26 -4.06
CA SER A 265 -13.78 -28.05 -4.36
C SER A 265 -15.00 -27.16 -4.60
N ALA A 266 -15.95 -27.64 -5.40
CA ALA A 266 -17.23 -26.93 -5.59
C ALA A 266 -17.94 -26.66 -4.25
N THR A 267 -17.86 -27.60 -3.32
CA THR A 267 -18.38 -27.46 -1.96
C THR A 267 -17.70 -26.33 -1.20
N ALA A 268 -16.36 -26.22 -1.25
CA ALA A 268 -15.62 -25.14 -0.60
C ALA A 268 -16.01 -23.76 -1.16
N LEU A 269 -16.17 -23.64 -2.48
CA LEU A 269 -16.62 -22.42 -3.12
C LEU A 269 -18.06 -22.05 -2.73
N THR A 270 -18.96 -23.03 -2.68
CA THR A 270 -20.36 -22.81 -2.26
C THR A 270 -20.41 -22.35 -0.79
N ILE A 271 -19.66 -23.01 0.10
CA ILE A 271 -19.56 -22.60 1.51
C ILE A 271 -18.98 -21.20 1.62
N ALA A 272 -17.97 -20.85 0.83
CA ALA A 272 -17.38 -19.51 0.83
C ALA A 272 -18.41 -18.43 0.42
N VAL A 273 -19.23 -18.68 -0.61
CA VAL A 273 -20.28 -17.74 -1.03
C VAL A 273 -21.35 -17.57 0.06
N ILE A 274 -21.80 -18.67 0.67
CA ILE A 274 -22.80 -18.65 1.76
C ILE A 274 -22.21 -17.95 2.98
N ALA A 275 -20.95 -18.26 3.35
CA ALA A 275 -20.26 -17.61 4.46
C ALA A 275 -20.08 -16.11 4.23
N PHE A 276 -19.69 -15.68 3.03
CA PHE A 276 -19.58 -14.27 2.67
C PHE A 276 -20.92 -13.54 2.84
N ALA A 277 -22.00 -14.10 2.30
CA ALA A 277 -23.33 -13.52 2.44
C ALA A 277 -23.80 -13.48 3.90
N GLY A 278 -23.67 -14.61 4.63
CA GLY A 278 -24.05 -14.71 6.04
C GLY A 278 -23.27 -13.78 6.95
N LEU A 279 -21.94 -13.71 6.79
CA LEU A 279 -21.09 -12.78 7.54
C LEU A 279 -21.39 -11.33 7.19
N GLY A 280 -21.63 -11.01 5.90
CA GLY A 280 -22.01 -9.67 5.47
C GLY A 280 -23.31 -9.21 6.14
N LEU A 281 -24.35 -10.06 6.15
CA LEU A 281 -25.60 -9.78 6.84
C LEU A 281 -25.43 -9.67 8.36
N LEU A 282 -24.63 -10.55 8.96
CA LEU A 282 -24.29 -10.50 10.39
C LEU A 282 -23.63 -9.18 10.77
N PHE A 283 -22.60 -8.75 10.04
CA PHE A 283 -21.93 -7.49 10.31
C PHE A 283 -22.86 -6.30 10.12
N HIS A 284 -23.69 -6.32 9.08
CA HIS A 284 -24.60 -5.23 8.80
C HIS A 284 -25.72 -5.09 9.86
N TYR A 285 -26.46 -6.18 10.09
CA TYR A 285 -27.67 -6.13 10.93
C TYR A 285 -27.41 -6.35 12.42
N SER A 286 -26.46 -7.20 12.80
CA SER A 286 -26.21 -7.52 14.21
C SER A 286 -25.15 -6.62 14.85
N PHE A 287 -24.11 -6.25 14.07
CA PHE A 287 -23.04 -5.37 14.55
C PHE A 287 -23.19 -3.91 14.11
N GLY A 288 -24.26 -3.57 13.36
CA GLY A 288 -24.56 -2.19 12.95
C GLY A 288 -23.54 -1.57 11.99
N GLN A 289 -22.74 -2.40 11.30
CA GLN A 289 -21.74 -1.90 10.38
C GLN A 289 -22.38 -1.40 9.08
N ASN A 290 -21.82 -0.36 8.46
CA ASN A 290 -22.25 0.02 7.12
C ASN A 290 -21.91 -1.06 6.10
N VAL A 291 -22.54 -1.00 4.93
CA VAL A 291 -22.41 -2.02 3.87
C VAL A 291 -20.96 -2.23 3.44
N ILE A 292 -20.17 -1.14 3.32
CA ILE A 292 -18.77 -1.20 2.87
C ILE A 292 -17.92 -1.98 3.88
N TYR A 293 -18.02 -1.66 5.16
CA TYR A 293 -17.28 -2.37 6.21
C TYR A 293 -17.74 -3.83 6.34
N SER A 294 -19.05 -4.08 6.19
CA SER A 294 -19.58 -5.45 6.18
C SER A 294 -18.98 -6.29 5.06
N ILE A 295 -18.84 -5.74 3.85
CA ILE A 295 -18.17 -6.39 2.73
C ILE A 295 -16.71 -6.65 3.04
N ILE A 296 -15.97 -5.67 3.57
CA ILE A 296 -14.54 -5.80 3.88
C ILE A 296 -14.31 -6.92 4.90
N TYR A 297 -15.05 -6.92 6.02
CA TYR A 297 -14.88 -7.92 7.08
C TYR A 297 -15.31 -9.31 6.62
N ALA A 298 -16.45 -9.42 5.94
CA ALA A 298 -16.91 -10.68 5.38
C ALA A 298 -15.93 -11.25 4.36
N SER A 299 -15.38 -10.41 3.47
CA SER A 299 -14.37 -10.84 2.50
C SER A 299 -13.12 -11.37 3.18
N GLY A 300 -12.56 -10.64 4.16
CA GLY A 300 -11.35 -11.05 4.87
C GLY A 300 -11.50 -12.41 5.53
N LEU A 301 -12.57 -12.62 6.28
CA LEU A 301 -12.82 -13.90 6.97
C LEU A 301 -13.13 -15.06 5.99
N THR A 302 -13.94 -14.80 4.97
CA THR A 302 -14.26 -15.82 3.97
C THR A 302 -13.04 -16.24 3.17
N LEU A 303 -12.20 -15.30 2.74
CA LEU A 303 -10.98 -15.59 2.00
C LEU A 303 -9.96 -16.35 2.86
N ALA A 304 -9.82 -16.01 4.13
CA ALA A 304 -8.98 -16.75 5.06
C ALA A 304 -9.45 -18.20 5.19
N GLY A 305 -10.75 -18.42 5.33
CA GLY A 305 -11.35 -19.77 5.36
C GLY A 305 -11.16 -20.54 4.05
N LEU A 306 -11.34 -19.86 2.91
CA LEU A 306 -11.17 -20.46 1.58
C LEU A 306 -9.72 -20.89 1.34
N ILE A 307 -8.74 -20.06 1.66
CA ILE A 307 -7.32 -20.38 1.49
C ILE A 307 -6.95 -21.64 2.29
N ILE A 308 -7.42 -21.77 3.53
CA ILE A 308 -7.10 -22.92 4.38
C ILE A 308 -7.80 -24.20 3.93
N SER A 309 -8.88 -24.06 3.14
CA SER A 309 -9.64 -25.20 2.57
C SER A 309 -9.05 -25.74 1.26
N ASP A 310 -8.00 -25.11 0.73
CA ASP A 310 -7.35 -25.57 -0.51
C ASP A 310 -6.80 -26.99 -0.33
N GLY A 311 -7.24 -27.90 -1.19
CA GLY A 311 -6.81 -29.30 -1.17
C GLY A 311 -5.38 -29.53 -1.67
N SER A 312 -4.76 -28.53 -2.31
CA SER A 312 -3.39 -28.63 -2.84
C SER A 312 -2.32 -28.36 -1.78
N ILE A 313 -2.68 -27.74 -0.65
CA ILE A 313 -1.72 -27.40 0.42
C ILE A 313 -1.42 -28.60 1.32
N THR A 314 -0.15 -28.77 1.64
CA THR A 314 0.32 -29.80 2.57
C THR A 314 -0.04 -29.46 4.03
N LYS A 315 0.02 -30.44 4.92
CA LYS A 315 -0.19 -30.21 6.36
C LYS A 315 0.76 -29.15 6.93
N VAL A 316 2.04 -29.18 6.54
CA VAL A 316 3.04 -28.20 7.00
C VAL A 316 2.72 -26.79 6.51
N GLU A 317 2.29 -26.64 5.26
CA GLU A 317 1.88 -25.34 4.72
C GLU A 317 0.65 -24.81 5.44
N ARG A 318 -0.33 -25.66 5.72
CA ARG A 318 -1.53 -25.30 6.50
C ARG A 318 -1.18 -24.79 7.89
N GLU A 319 -0.29 -25.48 8.60
CA GLU A 319 0.19 -25.04 9.92
C GLU A 319 0.91 -23.69 9.84
N ARG A 320 1.72 -23.45 8.81
CA ARG A 320 2.37 -22.15 8.56
C ARG A 320 1.36 -21.04 8.28
N ILE A 321 0.32 -21.32 7.50
CA ILE A 321 -0.78 -20.37 7.23
C ILE A 321 -1.51 -20.01 8.52
N LEU A 322 -1.79 -21.00 9.40
CA LEU A 322 -2.40 -20.73 10.71
C LEU A 322 -1.54 -19.83 11.59
N VAL A 323 -0.22 -20.04 11.60
CA VAL A 323 0.71 -19.14 12.31
C VAL A 323 0.63 -17.70 11.73
N ILE A 324 0.57 -17.57 10.40
CA ILE A 324 0.39 -16.26 9.75
C ILE A 324 -0.93 -15.62 10.19
N TYR A 325 -2.03 -16.35 10.28
CA TYR A 325 -3.32 -15.81 10.74
C TYR A 325 -3.28 -15.32 12.18
N ILE A 326 -2.64 -16.08 13.07
CA ILE A 326 -2.45 -15.66 14.47
C ILE A 326 -1.63 -14.38 14.55
N VAL A 327 -0.52 -14.32 13.82
CA VAL A 327 0.32 -13.12 13.77
C VAL A 327 -0.43 -11.93 13.16
N SER A 328 -1.18 -12.17 12.07
CA SER A 328 -2.00 -11.13 11.40
C SER A 328 -3.06 -10.56 12.33
N PHE A 329 -3.66 -11.37 13.21
CA PHE A 329 -4.62 -10.89 14.21
C PHE A 329 -4.01 -9.80 15.10
N PHE A 330 -2.78 -9.97 15.58
CA PHE A 330 -2.10 -8.93 16.37
C PHE A 330 -1.68 -7.72 15.51
N ILE A 331 -1.31 -7.96 14.26
CA ILE A 331 -0.93 -6.89 13.32
C ILE A 331 -2.12 -5.97 12.97
N ILE A 332 -3.36 -6.46 13.03
CA ILE A 332 -4.56 -5.63 12.84
C ILE A 332 -4.56 -4.43 13.80
N PHE A 333 -4.22 -4.63 15.08
CA PHE A 333 -4.17 -3.55 16.06
C PHE A 333 -3.09 -2.50 15.73
N PHE A 334 -1.93 -2.96 15.22
CA PHE A 334 -0.90 -2.03 14.76
C PHE A 334 -1.40 -1.16 13.61
N TRP A 335 -2.00 -1.77 12.57
CA TRP A 335 -2.49 -1.03 11.42
C TRP A 335 -3.69 -0.15 11.75
N ALA A 336 -4.56 -0.59 12.63
CA ALA A 336 -5.68 0.21 13.11
C ALA A 336 -5.19 1.52 13.79
N ALA A 337 -4.14 1.44 14.59
CA ALA A 337 -3.50 2.61 15.17
C ALA A 337 -2.75 3.43 14.11
N PHE A 338 -1.92 2.79 13.29
CA PHE A 338 -1.07 3.46 12.29
C PHE A 338 -1.87 4.28 11.27
N GLU A 339 -2.98 3.75 10.78
CA GLU A 339 -3.82 4.41 9.77
C GLU A 339 -4.63 5.59 10.33
N GLN A 340 -4.66 5.78 11.66
CA GLN A 340 -5.20 7.00 12.27
C GLN A 340 -4.44 8.26 11.85
N ALA A 341 -3.23 8.12 11.31
CA ALA A 341 -2.46 9.24 10.77
C ALA A 341 -3.25 10.06 9.73
N GLY A 342 -4.06 9.42 8.89
CA GLY A 342 -4.87 10.09 7.87
C GLY A 342 -6.26 10.53 8.33
N SER A 343 -6.65 10.27 9.56
CA SER A 343 -7.95 10.64 10.14
C SER A 343 -7.80 11.35 11.47
N SER A 344 -7.90 10.66 12.60
CA SER A 344 -7.91 11.25 13.93
C SER A 344 -6.68 12.10 14.22
N LEU A 345 -5.48 11.63 13.88
CA LEU A 345 -4.25 12.40 14.10
C LEU A 345 -4.16 13.64 13.21
N THR A 346 -4.71 13.58 11.99
CA THR A 346 -4.81 14.77 11.13
C THR A 346 -5.76 15.80 11.73
N PHE A 347 -6.88 15.39 12.34
CA PHE A 347 -7.78 16.31 13.02
C PHE A 347 -7.16 16.91 14.31
N ILE A 348 -6.37 16.14 15.05
CA ILE A 348 -5.58 16.66 16.17
C ILE A 348 -4.54 17.69 15.67
N ALA A 349 -3.85 17.37 14.58
CA ALA A 349 -2.90 18.29 13.97
C ALA A 349 -3.56 19.60 13.51
N ASP A 350 -4.79 19.53 13.01
CA ASP A 350 -5.54 20.67 12.54
C ASP A 350 -6.01 21.59 13.67
N ASN A 351 -6.61 21.00 14.70
CA ASN A 351 -7.33 21.79 15.72
C ASN A 351 -6.50 22.05 16.99
N GLN A 352 -5.46 21.27 17.28
CA GLN A 352 -4.87 21.17 18.60
C GLN A 352 -3.33 21.16 18.62
N THR A 353 -2.68 21.26 17.44
CA THR A 353 -1.22 21.22 17.37
C THR A 353 -0.67 22.57 16.94
N ASN A 354 0.35 23.05 17.65
CA ASN A 354 1.12 24.19 17.20
C ASN A 354 2.01 23.77 16.02
N ARG A 355 1.68 24.26 14.84
CA ARG A 355 2.34 23.92 13.57
C ARG A 355 3.26 25.01 13.06
N ASN A 356 3.62 25.96 13.92
CA ASN A 356 4.61 26.98 13.57
C ASN A 356 6.01 26.36 13.62
N PHE A 357 6.63 26.18 12.48
CA PHE A 357 7.95 25.60 12.33
C PHE A 357 8.92 26.67 11.79
N PHE A 358 9.70 27.25 12.67
CA PHE A 358 10.64 28.37 12.34
C PHE A 358 9.98 29.55 11.61
N GLY A 359 8.79 29.95 12.02
CA GLY A 359 8.05 31.06 11.41
C GLY A 359 7.19 30.67 10.19
N TRP A 360 7.26 29.42 9.75
CA TRP A 360 6.38 28.89 8.72
C TRP A 360 5.25 28.07 9.33
N GLN A 361 4.01 28.37 8.93
CA GLN A 361 2.83 27.64 9.34
C GLN A 361 2.67 26.38 8.48
N MET A 362 3.04 25.24 9.03
CA MET A 362 2.93 23.95 8.34
C MET A 362 1.46 23.56 8.13
N PRO A 363 1.05 23.11 6.92
CA PRO A 363 -0.29 22.58 6.70
C PRO A 363 -0.60 21.40 7.62
N PRO A 364 -1.82 21.30 8.22
CA PRO A 364 -2.14 20.19 9.14
C PRO A 364 -2.00 18.81 8.51
N SER A 365 -2.44 18.67 7.27
CA SER A 365 -2.33 17.42 6.52
C SER A 365 -0.88 16.97 6.32
N MET A 366 0.07 17.89 6.28
CA MET A 366 1.50 17.60 6.08
C MET A 366 2.14 16.87 7.26
N VAL A 367 1.52 16.84 8.44
CA VAL A 367 2.06 16.13 9.63
C VAL A 367 2.35 14.65 9.33
N GLN A 368 1.64 14.04 8.39
CA GLN A 368 1.89 12.66 7.97
C GLN A 368 3.28 12.42 7.39
N ILE A 369 3.99 13.46 6.90
CA ILE A 369 5.35 13.34 6.33
C ILE A 369 6.37 12.88 7.36
N PHE A 370 6.18 13.19 8.64
CA PHE A 370 7.11 12.81 9.70
C PHE A 370 7.26 11.29 9.82
N ASN A 371 6.21 10.52 9.51
CA ASN A 371 6.30 9.07 9.48
C ASN A 371 7.38 8.61 8.48
N GLY A 372 7.29 9.04 7.22
CA GLY A 372 8.30 8.69 6.20
C GLY A 372 9.69 9.20 6.56
N LEU A 373 9.79 10.40 7.10
CA LEU A 373 11.06 10.98 7.53
C LEU A 373 11.72 10.14 8.63
N PHE A 374 10.98 9.74 9.67
CA PHE A 374 11.52 8.92 10.76
C PHE A 374 11.85 7.50 10.31
N VAL A 375 11.08 6.90 9.40
CA VAL A 375 11.43 5.60 8.79
C VAL A 375 12.81 5.69 8.12
N ILE A 376 13.06 6.71 7.32
CA ILE A 376 14.35 6.91 6.64
C ILE A 376 15.47 7.15 7.68
N MET A 377 15.23 8.03 8.64
CA MET A 377 16.22 8.40 9.65
C MET A 377 16.62 7.21 10.54
N PHE A 378 15.69 6.37 10.92
CA PHE A 378 15.93 5.25 11.82
C PHE A 378 16.27 3.92 11.11
N ALA A 379 16.09 3.81 9.79
CA ALA A 379 16.36 2.58 9.05
C ALA A 379 17.81 2.07 9.27
N ILE A 380 18.80 2.92 9.10
CA ILE A 380 20.22 2.55 9.26
C ILE A 380 20.56 2.24 10.73
N PRO A 381 20.21 3.08 11.74
CA PRO A 381 20.43 2.76 13.14
C PRO A 381 19.82 1.42 13.57
N PHE A 382 18.58 1.14 13.20
CA PHE A 382 17.94 -0.12 13.55
C PHE A 382 18.55 -1.31 12.82
N SER A 383 18.90 -1.18 11.52
CA SER A 383 19.63 -2.23 10.82
C SER A 383 20.94 -2.61 11.54
N ARG A 384 21.76 -1.62 11.87
CA ARG A 384 23.00 -1.84 12.62
C ARG A 384 22.78 -2.46 14.01
N LEU A 385 21.69 -2.08 14.68
CA LEU A 385 21.31 -2.67 15.96
C LEU A 385 21.00 -4.17 15.82
N TRP A 386 20.21 -4.53 14.82
CA TRP A 386 19.87 -5.93 14.57
C TRP A 386 21.10 -6.76 14.17
N ASP A 387 21.98 -6.24 13.32
CA ASP A 387 23.22 -6.90 12.93
C ASP A 387 24.14 -7.13 14.15
N LYS A 388 24.26 -6.13 15.03
CA LYS A 388 25.05 -6.24 16.26
C LYS A 388 24.45 -7.27 17.23
N LEU A 389 23.13 -7.34 17.35
CA LEU A 389 22.45 -8.33 18.18
C LEU A 389 22.56 -9.74 17.59
N ARG A 390 22.46 -9.86 16.26
CA ARG A 390 22.65 -11.13 15.52
C ARG A 390 24.07 -11.66 15.74
N ALA A 391 25.09 -10.82 15.61
CA ALA A 391 26.48 -11.19 15.86
C ALA A 391 26.74 -11.71 17.29
N LYS A 392 25.89 -11.30 18.26
CA LYS A 392 25.93 -11.75 19.66
C LYS A 392 24.99 -12.93 19.95
N GLY A 393 24.29 -13.47 18.95
CA GLY A 393 23.26 -14.51 19.14
C GLY A 393 22.04 -14.05 19.96
N LYS A 394 21.81 -12.73 20.08
CA LYS A 394 20.73 -12.11 20.88
C LYS A 394 19.69 -11.39 20.04
N GLU A 395 19.67 -11.61 18.74
CA GLU A 395 18.64 -11.03 17.87
C GLU A 395 17.27 -11.58 18.23
N PRO A 396 16.27 -10.72 18.52
CA PRO A 396 14.91 -11.17 18.77
C PRO A 396 14.31 -11.83 17.51
N ILE A 397 13.50 -12.84 17.70
CA ILE A 397 12.71 -13.47 16.64
C ILE A 397 11.69 -12.46 16.06
N SER A 398 11.25 -12.67 14.82
CA SER A 398 10.33 -11.75 14.14
C SER A 398 9.06 -11.40 14.94
N PRO A 399 8.35 -12.35 15.58
CA PRO A 399 7.20 -12.01 16.43
C PRO A 399 7.56 -11.11 17.62
N ALA A 400 8.74 -11.26 18.22
CA ALA A 400 9.17 -10.41 19.33
C ALA A 400 9.48 -8.97 18.86
N LYS A 401 10.04 -8.79 17.66
CA LYS A 401 10.21 -7.47 17.04
C LYS A 401 8.86 -6.78 16.76
N GLN A 402 7.86 -7.54 16.32
CA GLN A 402 6.50 -7.05 16.10
C GLN A 402 5.83 -6.66 17.42
N ALA A 403 5.96 -7.48 18.46
CA ALA A 403 5.45 -7.17 19.79
C ALA A 403 6.05 -5.87 20.35
N LEU A 404 7.38 -5.66 20.15
CA LEU A 404 8.05 -4.41 20.52
C LEU A 404 7.47 -3.22 19.75
N GLY A 405 7.23 -3.37 18.45
CA GLY A 405 6.58 -2.33 17.63
C GLY A 405 5.17 -1.98 18.12
N LEU A 406 4.36 -3.00 18.47
CA LEU A 406 3.05 -2.81 19.08
C LEU A 406 3.11 -2.07 20.41
N ALA A 407 4.07 -2.42 21.28
CA ALA A 407 4.27 -1.75 22.56
C ALA A 407 4.66 -0.28 22.37
N LEU A 408 5.53 0.02 21.41
CA LEU A 408 5.96 1.39 21.12
C LEU A 408 4.81 2.25 20.57
N ILE A 409 3.98 1.73 19.66
CA ILE A 409 2.83 2.47 19.15
C ILE A 409 1.77 2.68 20.24
N ALA A 410 1.53 1.68 21.10
CA ALA A 410 0.62 1.81 22.25
C ALA A 410 1.11 2.90 23.22
N PHE A 411 2.39 2.93 23.54
CA PHE A 411 3.01 3.97 24.38
C PHE A 411 2.89 5.36 23.73
N SER A 412 3.09 5.48 22.41
CA SER A 412 2.92 6.74 21.70
C SER A 412 1.49 7.25 21.78
N TYR A 413 0.49 6.38 21.61
CA TYR A 413 -0.92 6.74 21.77
C TYR A 413 -1.29 7.08 23.21
N PHE A 414 -0.67 6.43 24.20
CA PHE A 414 -0.85 6.81 25.61
C PHE A 414 -0.37 8.24 25.88
N ILE A 415 0.80 8.63 25.33
CA ILE A 415 1.30 10.02 25.43
C ILE A 415 0.31 10.98 24.75
N ILE A 416 -0.15 10.69 23.53
CA ILE A 416 -1.12 11.53 22.82
C ILE A 416 -2.41 11.65 23.64
N ALA A 417 -2.97 10.54 24.11
CA ALA A 417 -4.21 10.52 24.88
C ALA A 417 -4.10 11.32 26.19
N HIS A 418 -2.95 11.27 26.86
CA HIS A 418 -2.70 12.06 28.06
C HIS A 418 -2.70 13.56 27.77
N ASN A 419 -2.04 13.97 26.68
CA ASN A 419 -1.95 15.38 26.31
C ASN A 419 -3.26 15.91 25.71
N VAL A 420 -4.04 15.10 24.99
CA VAL A 420 -5.33 15.48 24.41
C VAL A 420 -6.45 15.53 25.47
N LYS A 421 -6.32 14.81 26.57
CA LYS A 421 -7.36 14.73 27.60
C LYS A 421 -7.74 16.09 28.19
N ASP A 422 -6.81 17.02 28.32
CA ASP A 422 -6.99 18.32 28.96
C ASP A 422 -7.20 19.46 27.94
N LEU A 423 -7.32 19.16 26.67
CA LEU A 423 -7.43 20.12 25.56
C LEU A 423 -8.73 20.91 25.49
N GLY A 424 -9.70 20.66 26.38
CA GLY A 424 -10.89 21.51 26.52
C GLY A 424 -10.59 22.93 26.98
N ASN A 425 -9.42 23.17 27.60
CA ASN A 425 -9.11 24.43 28.27
C ASN A 425 -7.78 25.10 27.89
N SER A 426 -6.83 24.40 27.25
CA SER A 426 -5.47 24.96 27.06
C SER A 426 -4.87 24.80 25.67
N GLY A 427 -5.60 24.31 24.75
CA GLY A 427 -5.32 24.19 23.31
C GLY A 427 -3.92 23.93 22.90
N LEU A 428 -3.29 23.19 22.45
CA LEU A 428 -2.06 23.02 21.68
C LEU A 428 -1.09 22.00 22.28
N LEU A 429 -1.03 20.86 21.60
CA LEU A 429 0.11 19.94 21.65
C LEU A 429 1.34 20.57 20.99
#